data_661f328f81b8edbcb4952a6f42633944
#
_entry.id   661f328f81b8edbcb4952a6f42633944
#
_cell.length_a   1.000
_cell.length_b   1.000
_cell.length_c   1.000
_cell.angle_alpha   90.00
_cell.angle_beta   90.00
_cell.angle_gamma   90.00
#
_symmetry.space_group_name_H-M   'P 1'
#
loop_
_entity.id
_entity.type
_entity.pdbx_description
1 polymer ?
#
loop_
_entity_poly.entity_id
_entity_poly.type
_entity_poly.pdbx_seq_one_letter_code
_entity_poly.pdbx_strand_id
1 'polypeptide(L)'
;MGKLQSKISFHTTKYRAEGSVGQTGPAGASRQHSPAHTDAVTSVAALKPDLCVSGGRDKSVAVSSWRSGAALRRFTGHEREVTKVTSALDSSRVFSASRDKTVMMWELHGTAGPSQHFPGHDLVVTGLAVSPDASQLCTGSRDNTVCKWDTETGECVGRAAISRNLVTHLCWVPGEPYVIQTSEDKTTRVWDSRELQVAHTFPAKQHIQTCCDVSQDGRYCLSSSSGSAGHGAEATLWDLRQTRGRVCEYKGHFQTTTSCVFLPRSPTLTPSIATSSSDSTVKVWDQGTAACLATLCLEGSGPLASLAACDSSTLLCASSNSGIHVLRVRGGAELALEEVAAF
;
A
#
# COMPACT_ATOMS: atom_id res chain seq x y z
N MET A 1 52.39 17.89 12.69
CA MET A 1 51.35 17.24 11.87
C MET A 1 50.49 16.34 12.78
N GLY A 2 49.44 16.84 13.33
CA GLY A 2 48.56 16.13 14.24
C GLY A 2 47.17 15.96 13.62
N LYS A 3 46.73 14.71 13.44
CA LYS A 3 45.40 14.39 12.99
C LYS A 3 44.41 14.53 14.18
N LEU A 4 43.50 15.48 14.09
CA LEU A 4 42.33 15.57 14.95
C LEU A 4 41.28 14.57 14.44
N GLN A 5 41.04 13.52 15.21
CA GLN A 5 39.86 12.67 15.07
C GLN A 5 38.75 13.24 15.97
N SER A 6 37.70 13.78 15.37
CA SER A 6 36.48 14.15 16.11
C SER A 6 35.61 12.91 16.31
N LYS A 7 35.51 12.44 17.55
CA LYS A 7 34.50 11.49 17.99
C LYS A 7 33.19 12.23 18.20
N ILE A 8 32.21 12.01 17.34
CA ILE A 8 30.83 12.46 17.57
C ILE A 8 30.17 11.41 18.44
N SER A 9 29.92 11.78 19.71
CA SER A 9 29.13 10.99 20.65
C SER A 9 27.66 11.32 20.45
N PHE A 10 26.86 10.33 20.05
CA PHE A 10 25.40 10.47 20.05
C PHE A 10 24.84 10.30 21.46
N HIS A 11 24.44 11.40 22.08
CA HIS A 11 23.62 11.36 23.28
C HIS A 11 22.18 11.03 22.89
N THR A 12 21.73 9.83 23.18
CA THR A 12 20.32 9.46 23.17
C THR A 12 19.59 10.12 24.33
N THR A 13 18.92 11.22 24.08
CA THR A 13 18.03 11.85 25.06
C THR A 13 16.72 11.08 25.07
N LYS A 14 16.46 10.35 26.15
CA LYS A 14 15.16 9.72 26.41
C LYS A 14 14.12 10.81 26.68
N TYR A 15 13.29 11.14 25.72
CA TYR A 15 12.04 11.83 25.99
C TYR A 15 10.97 10.82 26.37
N ARG A 16 10.57 10.86 27.62
CA ARG A 16 9.43 10.11 28.16
C ARG A 16 8.19 10.95 27.88
N ALA A 17 7.38 10.54 26.90
CA ALA A 17 6.04 11.12 26.72
C ALA A 17 5.14 10.50 27.80
N GLU A 18 4.68 11.31 28.74
CA GLU A 18 3.59 10.96 29.64
C GLU A 18 2.27 11.05 28.89
N GLY A 19 1.70 9.90 28.60
CA GLY A 19 0.37 9.69 28.07
C GLY A 19 0.08 8.20 28.21
N SER A 20 -0.51 7.80 29.35
CA SER A 20 -0.88 6.44 29.65
C SER A 20 -2.01 5.99 28.70
N VAL A 21 -1.65 5.31 27.62
CA VAL A 21 -2.55 4.40 26.92
C VAL A 21 -2.19 3.00 27.36
N GLY A 22 -3.18 2.24 27.85
CA GLY A 22 -3.02 0.96 28.52
C GLY A 22 -2.11 -0.01 27.76
N GLN A 23 -1.10 -0.50 28.45
CA GLN A 23 -0.32 -1.66 28.03
C GLN A 23 -1.26 -2.87 28.09
N THR A 24 -1.70 -3.34 26.93
CA THR A 24 -2.30 -4.66 26.80
C THR A 24 -1.25 -5.71 27.14
N GLY A 25 -1.65 -6.71 27.91
CA GLY A 25 -0.80 -7.79 28.44
C GLY A 25 -0.05 -8.60 27.39
N PRO A 26 0.72 -9.65 27.79
CA PRO A 26 1.68 -10.33 26.94
C PRO A 26 0.98 -10.88 25.69
N ALA A 27 1.33 -10.32 24.53
CA ALA A 27 0.92 -10.84 23.25
C ALA A 27 1.35 -12.31 23.14
N GLY A 28 0.43 -13.19 22.83
CA GLY A 28 0.77 -14.58 22.52
C GLY A 28 1.83 -14.56 21.41
N ALA A 29 2.91 -15.36 21.57
CA ALA A 29 4.01 -15.38 20.64
C ALA A 29 3.51 -15.54 19.20
N SER A 30 3.84 -14.59 18.32
CA SER A 30 3.47 -14.64 16.89
C SER A 30 4.14 -15.85 16.25
N ARG A 31 3.42 -16.53 15.34
CA ARG A 31 3.99 -17.67 14.60
C ARG A 31 4.97 -17.14 13.57
N GLN A 32 6.21 -17.59 13.65
CA GLN A 32 7.23 -17.28 12.66
C GLN A 32 7.31 -18.40 11.64
N HIS A 33 7.24 -18.06 10.36
CA HIS A 33 7.38 -18.98 9.23
C HIS A 33 8.60 -18.58 8.38
N SER A 34 8.98 -19.44 7.44
CA SER A 34 10.05 -19.13 6.51
C SER A 34 9.67 -17.93 5.63
N PRO A 35 10.55 -16.94 5.46
CA PRO A 35 10.22 -15.72 4.72
C PRO A 35 9.91 -16.03 3.25
N ALA A 36 8.88 -15.38 2.71
CA ALA A 36 8.47 -15.49 1.32
C ALA A 36 9.49 -14.87 0.34
N HIS A 37 10.26 -13.90 0.80
CA HIS A 37 11.27 -13.18 0.03
C HIS A 37 12.65 -13.26 0.70
N THR A 38 13.70 -13.11 -0.11
CA THR A 38 15.09 -13.08 0.39
C THR A 38 15.60 -11.66 0.69
N ASP A 39 14.81 -10.65 0.37
CA ASP A 39 15.08 -9.22 0.61
C ASP A 39 13.75 -8.53 0.98
N ALA A 40 13.80 -7.23 1.26
CA ALA A 40 12.67 -6.42 1.68
C ALA A 40 11.43 -6.60 0.80
N VAL A 41 10.27 -6.72 1.43
CA VAL A 41 8.98 -6.78 0.76
C VAL A 41 8.49 -5.35 0.51
N THR A 42 8.25 -5.02 -0.75
CA THR A 42 7.88 -3.67 -1.18
C THR A 42 6.38 -3.45 -1.28
N SER A 43 5.64 -4.49 -1.58
CA SER A 43 4.19 -4.43 -1.76
C SER A 43 3.54 -5.76 -1.44
N VAL A 44 2.33 -5.70 -0.88
CA VAL A 44 1.48 -6.86 -0.61
C VAL A 44 0.06 -6.55 -1.07
N ALA A 45 -0.64 -7.56 -1.60
CA ALA A 45 -2.07 -7.49 -1.90
C ALA A 45 -2.77 -8.79 -1.48
N ALA A 46 -4.01 -8.67 -1.06
CA ALA A 46 -4.81 -9.81 -0.68
C ALA A 46 -5.33 -10.57 -1.90
N LEU A 47 -5.33 -11.89 -1.83
CA LEU A 47 -5.97 -12.82 -2.76
C LEU A 47 -7.01 -13.64 -1.99
N LYS A 48 -8.09 -14.01 -2.64
CA LYS A 48 -9.12 -14.86 -2.02
C LYS A 48 -8.83 -16.35 -2.30
N PRO A 49 -9.20 -17.27 -1.39
CA PRO A 49 -9.81 -17.00 -0.08
C PRO A 49 -8.81 -16.73 1.06
N ASP A 50 -7.59 -17.24 1.03
CA ASP A 50 -6.63 -17.22 2.15
C ASP A 50 -5.20 -16.98 1.67
N LEU A 51 -5.09 -16.37 0.53
CA LEU A 51 -3.82 -16.12 -0.15
C LEU A 51 -3.47 -14.65 -0.16
N CYS A 52 -2.20 -14.38 -0.33
CA CYS A 52 -1.68 -13.05 -0.65
C CYS A 52 -0.64 -13.14 -1.76
N VAL A 53 -0.49 -12.04 -2.46
CA VAL A 53 0.62 -11.82 -3.38
C VAL A 53 1.53 -10.75 -2.80
N SER A 54 2.83 -10.95 -2.94
CA SER A 54 3.85 -10.00 -2.51
C SER A 54 4.92 -9.80 -3.58
N GLY A 55 5.48 -8.61 -3.60
CA GLY A 55 6.61 -8.26 -4.46
C GLY A 55 7.78 -7.78 -3.61
N GLY A 56 8.98 -8.18 -3.98
CA GLY A 56 10.18 -7.90 -3.20
C GLY A 56 11.30 -7.22 -3.98
N ARG A 57 12.29 -6.72 -3.25
CA ARG A 57 13.55 -6.25 -3.82
C ARG A 57 14.37 -7.37 -4.45
N ASP A 58 14.10 -8.61 -4.08
CA ASP A 58 14.66 -9.80 -4.69
C ASP A 58 14.16 -10.06 -6.12
N LYS A 59 13.42 -9.10 -6.72
CA LYS A 59 12.88 -9.14 -8.08
C LYS A 59 11.81 -10.19 -8.32
N SER A 60 11.37 -10.87 -7.28
CA SER A 60 10.38 -11.93 -7.36
C SER A 60 8.99 -11.46 -6.93
N VAL A 61 7.98 -12.16 -7.43
CA VAL A 61 6.61 -12.08 -6.96
C VAL A 61 6.28 -13.42 -6.31
N ALA A 62 5.80 -13.40 -5.07
CA ALA A 62 5.47 -14.61 -4.34
C ALA A 62 3.96 -14.65 -4.05
N VAL A 63 3.38 -15.84 -4.14
CA VAL A 63 2.02 -16.13 -3.67
C VAL A 63 2.13 -17.04 -2.48
N SER A 64 1.57 -16.63 -1.37
CA SER A 64 1.67 -17.32 -0.09
C SER A 64 0.30 -17.46 0.56
N SER A 65 0.13 -18.50 1.37
CA SER A 65 -1.03 -18.61 2.26
C SER A 65 -0.72 -17.85 3.55
N TRP A 66 -1.45 -16.77 3.82
CA TRP A 66 -1.26 -16.00 5.05
C TRP A 66 -1.76 -16.73 6.31
N ARG A 67 -2.56 -17.80 6.17
CA ARG A 67 -2.95 -18.65 7.31
C ARG A 67 -1.87 -19.63 7.74
N SER A 68 -1.19 -20.25 6.77
CA SER A 68 -0.17 -21.24 7.04
C SER A 68 1.26 -20.71 6.95
N GLY A 69 1.47 -19.51 6.41
CA GLY A 69 2.78 -18.96 6.09
C GLY A 69 3.50 -19.68 4.94
N ALA A 70 2.83 -20.64 4.28
CA ALA A 70 3.44 -21.41 3.21
C ALA A 70 3.54 -20.60 1.91
N ALA A 71 4.74 -20.52 1.35
CA ALA A 71 4.94 -20.02 -0.02
C ALA A 71 4.44 -21.08 -1.00
N LEU A 72 3.43 -20.73 -1.81
CA LEU A 72 2.80 -21.63 -2.77
C LEU A 72 3.39 -21.51 -4.15
N ARG A 73 3.72 -20.30 -4.57
CA ARG A 73 4.32 -20.00 -5.87
C ARG A 73 5.29 -18.84 -5.78
N ARG A 74 6.32 -18.91 -6.61
CA ARG A 74 7.24 -17.81 -6.86
C ARG A 74 7.35 -17.61 -8.36
N PHE A 75 7.13 -16.36 -8.78
CA PHE A 75 7.28 -15.94 -10.17
C PHE A 75 8.55 -15.11 -10.31
N THR A 76 9.29 -15.38 -11.38
CA THR A 76 10.53 -14.68 -11.70
C THR A 76 10.48 -14.21 -13.16
N GLY A 77 11.03 -13.06 -13.44
CA GLY A 77 11.01 -12.45 -14.78
C GLY A 77 11.44 -10.99 -14.76
N HIS A 78 11.14 -10.27 -13.68
CA HIS A 78 11.62 -8.90 -13.54
C HIS A 78 13.14 -8.83 -13.40
N GLU A 79 13.74 -7.87 -14.09
CA GLU A 79 15.19 -7.62 -14.04
C GLU A 79 15.62 -6.78 -12.85
N ARG A 80 14.67 -6.04 -12.25
CA ARG A 80 14.88 -5.17 -11.08
C ARG A 80 13.81 -5.38 -10.03
N GLU A 81 13.93 -4.66 -8.91
CA GLU A 81 13.02 -4.71 -7.77
C GLU A 81 11.56 -4.51 -8.21
N VAL A 82 10.68 -5.34 -7.69
CA VAL A 82 9.23 -5.15 -7.80
C VAL A 82 8.84 -3.97 -6.92
N THR A 83 8.06 -3.05 -7.46
CA THR A 83 7.62 -1.83 -6.75
C THR A 83 6.19 -1.95 -6.23
N LYS A 84 5.34 -2.63 -7.01
CA LYS A 84 3.93 -2.79 -6.68
C LYS A 84 3.40 -4.11 -7.20
N VAL A 85 2.46 -4.70 -6.45
CA VAL A 85 1.67 -5.85 -6.87
C VAL A 85 0.19 -5.57 -6.66
N THR A 86 -0.63 -6.16 -7.52
CA THR A 86 -2.10 -6.17 -7.41
C THR A 86 -2.65 -7.44 -8.04
N SER A 87 -3.93 -7.72 -7.86
CA SER A 87 -4.61 -8.87 -8.42
C SER A 87 -5.92 -8.50 -9.08
N ALA A 88 -6.38 -9.31 -10.01
CA ALA A 88 -7.75 -9.28 -10.47
C ALA A 88 -8.72 -9.68 -9.34
N LEU A 89 -9.96 -9.21 -9.39
CA LEU A 89 -10.97 -9.50 -8.35
C LEU A 89 -11.30 -10.99 -8.22
N ASP A 90 -11.18 -11.73 -9.31
CA ASP A 90 -11.36 -13.19 -9.37
C ASP A 90 -10.16 -13.97 -8.83
N SER A 91 -9.08 -13.26 -8.49
CA SER A 91 -7.81 -13.82 -8.02
C SER A 91 -7.13 -14.81 -8.97
N SER A 92 -7.51 -14.83 -10.26
CA SER A 92 -6.89 -15.71 -11.27
C SER A 92 -5.58 -15.15 -11.81
N ARG A 93 -5.48 -13.82 -11.90
CA ARG A 93 -4.36 -13.08 -12.46
C ARG A 93 -3.75 -12.11 -11.44
N VAL A 94 -2.45 -12.06 -11.45
CA VAL A 94 -1.64 -11.16 -10.63
C VAL A 94 -0.85 -10.24 -11.55
N PHE A 95 -0.69 -8.99 -11.14
CA PHE A 95 0.07 -7.98 -11.87
C PHE A 95 1.16 -7.43 -10.98
N SER A 96 2.34 -7.22 -11.55
CA SER A 96 3.49 -6.64 -10.85
C SER A 96 4.14 -5.55 -11.66
N ALA A 97 4.45 -4.44 -11.03
CA ALA A 97 5.21 -3.33 -11.59
C ALA A 97 6.63 -3.34 -11.01
N SER A 98 7.61 -2.84 -11.77
CA SER A 98 9.00 -2.91 -11.38
C SER A 98 9.82 -1.66 -11.73
N ARG A 99 10.99 -1.58 -11.10
CA ARG A 99 12.05 -0.63 -11.46
C ARG A 99 12.70 -0.92 -12.82
N ASP A 100 12.44 -2.06 -13.42
CA ASP A 100 12.85 -2.37 -14.80
C ASP A 100 12.00 -1.64 -15.85
N LYS A 101 11.05 -0.77 -15.42
CA LYS A 101 10.16 0.04 -16.25
C LYS A 101 9.01 -0.73 -16.91
N THR A 102 8.80 -1.96 -16.48
CA THR A 102 7.79 -2.86 -17.05
C THR A 102 6.75 -3.24 -16.03
N VAL A 103 5.62 -3.72 -16.52
CA VAL A 103 4.62 -4.46 -15.76
C VAL A 103 4.49 -5.85 -16.36
N MET A 104 4.28 -6.86 -15.53
CA MET A 104 4.06 -8.23 -15.93
C MET A 104 2.76 -8.76 -15.33
N MET A 105 2.05 -9.58 -16.10
CA MET A 105 0.90 -10.34 -15.65
C MET A 105 1.30 -11.81 -15.48
N TRP A 106 0.76 -12.42 -14.43
CA TRP A 106 1.03 -13.79 -14.05
C TRP A 106 -0.28 -14.52 -13.83
N GLU A 107 -0.39 -15.73 -14.32
CA GLU A 107 -1.53 -16.59 -14.05
C GLU A 107 -1.28 -17.47 -12.84
N LEU A 108 -2.22 -17.47 -11.89
CA LEU A 108 -2.05 -18.22 -10.65
C LEU A 108 -1.95 -19.72 -10.89
N HIS A 109 -2.61 -20.24 -11.91
CA HIS A 109 -2.60 -21.66 -12.31
C HIS A 109 -1.83 -21.93 -13.61
N GLY A 110 -1.14 -20.91 -14.16
CA GLY A 110 -0.36 -21.00 -15.38
C GLY A 110 1.08 -21.47 -15.17
N THR A 111 1.95 -21.12 -16.09
CA THR A 111 3.41 -21.37 -16.04
C THR A 111 4.09 -20.49 -14.98
N ALA A 112 5.36 -20.75 -14.69
CA ALA A 112 6.15 -19.89 -13.78
C ALA A 112 6.59 -18.56 -14.40
N GLY A 113 6.52 -18.44 -15.74
CA GLY A 113 6.83 -17.21 -16.46
C GLY A 113 5.63 -16.26 -16.57
N PRO A 114 5.86 -15.00 -16.99
CA PRO A 114 4.77 -14.06 -17.23
C PRO A 114 3.88 -14.51 -18.38
N SER A 115 2.57 -14.40 -18.21
CA SER A 115 1.59 -14.67 -19.28
C SER A 115 1.47 -13.48 -20.23
N GLN A 116 1.74 -12.26 -19.73
CA GLN A 116 1.75 -11.04 -20.53
C GLN A 116 2.78 -10.05 -20.01
N HIS A 117 3.32 -9.23 -20.92
CA HIS A 117 4.33 -8.22 -20.64
C HIS A 117 3.88 -6.85 -21.17
N PHE A 118 3.99 -5.81 -20.35
CA PHE A 118 3.55 -4.45 -20.68
C PHE A 118 4.76 -3.49 -20.65
N PRO A 119 5.51 -3.39 -21.75
CA PRO A 119 6.64 -2.48 -21.88
C PRO A 119 6.17 -1.10 -22.36
N GLY A 120 6.93 -0.05 -22.07
CA GLY A 120 6.67 1.27 -22.65
C GLY A 120 6.80 2.46 -21.72
N HIS A 121 6.98 2.25 -20.42
CA HIS A 121 7.41 3.34 -19.54
C HIS A 121 8.90 3.62 -19.67
N ASP A 122 9.28 4.90 -19.55
CA ASP A 122 10.66 5.34 -19.65
C ASP A 122 11.41 5.30 -18.31
N LEU A 123 10.67 5.30 -17.20
CA LEU A 123 11.17 5.22 -15.83
C LEU A 123 10.42 4.20 -15.00
N VAL A 124 10.77 4.14 -13.71
CA VAL A 124 10.19 3.22 -12.71
C VAL A 124 8.66 3.31 -12.70
N VAL A 125 8.00 2.16 -12.79
CA VAL A 125 6.56 2.05 -12.60
C VAL A 125 6.27 1.92 -11.11
N THR A 126 5.43 2.80 -10.58
CA THR A 126 5.13 2.92 -9.15
C THR A 126 3.64 2.77 -8.83
N GLY A 127 2.79 3.06 -9.80
CA GLY A 127 1.34 2.94 -9.69
C GLY A 127 0.81 1.79 -10.55
N LEU A 128 -0.15 1.03 -10.02
CA LEU A 128 -0.73 -0.13 -10.67
C LEU A 128 -2.19 -0.29 -10.21
N ALA A 129 -3.13 -0.27 -11.14
CA ALA A 129 -4.55 -0.47 -10.87
C ALA A 129 -5.20 -1.27 -12.00
N VAL A 130 -5.93 -2.32 -11.62
CA VAL A 130 -6.65 -3.22 -12.53
C VAL A 130 -8.14 -2.89 -12.49
N SER A 131 -8.79 -2.89 -13.65
CA SER A 131 -10.24 -2.72 -13.71
C SER A 131 -10.98 -3.89 -13.04
N PRO A 132 -12.21 -3.67 -12.53
CA PRO A 132 -12.97 -4.73 -11.84
C PRO A 132 -13.18 -5.99 -12.67
N ASP A 133 -13.33 -5.85 -14.00
CA ASP A 133 -13.47 -6.96 -14.95
C ASP A 133 -12.12 -7.55 -15.41
N ALA A 134 -11.03 -6.98 -14.93
CA ALA A 134 -9.67 -7.35 -15.28
C ALA A 134 -9.32 -7.22 -16.77
N SER A 135 -10.13 -6.54 -17.57
CA SER A 135 -9.87 -6.30 -19.00
C SER A 135 -8.87 -5.17 -19.26
N GLN A 136 -8.75 -4.24 -18.31
CA GLN A 136 -7.91 -3.05 -18.43
C GLN A 136 -6.96 -2.91 -17.24
N LEU A 137 -5.78 -2.38 -17.53
CA LEU A 137 -4.77 -2.06 -16.57
C LEU A 137 -4.39 -0.58 -16.71
N CYS A 138 -4.35 0.16 -15.62
CA CYS A 138 -3.74 1.49 -15.55
C CYS A 138 -2.42 1.43 -14.79
N THR A 139 -1.40 2.05 -15.36
CA THR A 139 -0.06 2.12 -14.77
C THR A 139 0.39 3.57 -14.67
N GLY A 140 1.14 3.87 -13.62
CA GLY A 140 1.71 5.19 -13.40
C GLY A 140 3.19 5.09 -13.12
N SER A 141 3.95 6.03 -13.65
CA SER A 141 5.40 6.01 -13.57
C SER A 141 6.00 7.35 -13.13
N ARG A 142 7.24 7.30 -12.75
CA ARG A 142 8.08 8.48 -12.53
C ARG A 142 8.48 9.21 -13.81
N ASP A 143 8.10 8.68 -14.99
CA ASP A 143 8.23 9.35 -16.28
C ASP A 143 7.14 10.43 -16.53
N ASN A 144 6.35 10.74 -15.53
CA ASN A 144 5.22 11.69 -15.56
C ASN A 144 4.02 11.20 -16.36
N THR A 145 3.93 9.92 -16.72
CA THR A 145 2.83 9.39 -17.52
C THR A 145 1.95 8.43 -16.72
N VAL A 146 0.69 8.39 -17.13
CA VAL A 146 -0.26 7.33 -16.84
C VAL A 146 -0.57 6.64 -18.15
N CYS A 147 -0.44 5.31 -18.19
CA CYS A 147 -0.75 4.49 -19.37
C CYS A 147 -1.94 3.59 -19.05
N LYS A 148 -2.76 3.35 -20.08
CA LYS A 148 -3.83 2.37 -20.07
C LYS A 148 -3.52 1.26 -21.04
N TRP A 149 -3.72 0.03 -20.61
CA TRP A 149 -3.38 -1.19 -21.35
C TRP A 149 -4.58 -2.10 -21.46
N ASP A 150 -4.68 -2.79 -22.57
CA ASP A 150 -5.51 -3.97 -22.70
C ASP A 150 -4.76 -5.17 -22.10
N THR A 151 -5.39 -5.91 -21.21
CA THR A 151 -4.71 -6.97 -20.46
C THR A 151 -4.53 -8.25 -21.28
N GLU A 152 -5.35 -8.48 -22.31
CA GLU A 152 -5.27 -9.67 -23.15
C GLU A 152 -4.22 -9.51 -24.24
N THR A 153 -4.19 -8.36 -24.89
CA THR A 153 -3.25 -8.09 -25.98
C THR A 153 -1.90 -7.56 -25.49
N GLY A 154 -1.87 -6.94 -24.31
CA GLY A 154 -0.67 -6.25 -23.80
C GLY A 154 -0.41 -4.90 -24.47
N GLU A 155 -1.32 -4.44 -25.33
CA GLU A 155 -1.15 -3.18 -26.05
C GLU A 155 -1.48 -1.97 -25.19
N CYS A 156 -0.67 -0.92 -25.34
CA CYS A 156 -0.94 0.38 -24.73
C CYS A 156 -2.03 1.10 -25.52
N VAL A 157 -3.25 1.11 -24.98
CA VAL A 157 -4.43 1.73 -25.62
C VAL A 157 -4.54 3.22 -25.35
N GLY A 158 -3.74 3.76 -24.43
CA GLY A 158 -3.72 5.19 -24.14
C GLY A 158 -2.54 5.59 -23.24
N ARG A 159 -1.99 6.79 -23.48
CA ARG A 159 -0.92 7.39 -22.68
C ARG A 159 -1.20 8.87 -22.46
N ALA A 160 -1.18 9.31 -21.21
CA ALA A 160 -1.35 10.70 -20.82
C ALA A 160 -0.15 11.18 -20.02
N ALA A 161 0.34 12.37 -20.32
CA ALA A 161 1.48 12.98 -19.62
C ALA A 161 1.04 14.27 -18.94
N ILE A 162 1.46 14.45 -17.68
CA ILE A 162 1.30 15.69 -16.93
C ILE A 162 2.66 16.09 -16.37
N SER A 163 3.11 17.30 -16.68
CA SER A 163 4.39 17.82 -16.18
C SER A 163 4.50 17.72 -14.64
N ARG A 164 5.63 17.21 -14.17
CA ARG A 164 5.95 16.98 -12.75
C ARG A 164 5.04 15.97 -12.02
N ASN A 165 4.30 15.16 -12.76
CA ASN A 165 3.41 14.15 -12.21
C ASN A 165 4.18 12.84 -11.91
N LEU A 166 5.07 12.83 -10.93
CA LEU A 166 5.72 11.61 -10.48
C LEU A 166 4.70 10.75 -9.72
N VAL A 167 4.08 9.81 -10.42
CA VAL A 167 3.04 8.95 -9.84
C VAL A 167 3.62 8.12 -8.70
N THR A 168 2.91 8.05 -7.58
CA THR A 168 3.29 7.23 -6.42
C THR A 168 2.40 6.01 -6.26
N HIS A 169 1.11 6.16 -6.53
CA HIS A 169 0.14 5.07 -6.43
C HIS A 169 -1.06 5.29 -7.36
N LEU A 170 -1.74 4.20 -7.71
CA LEU A 170 -3.01 4.18 -8.43
C LEU A 170 -3.99 3.23 -7.75
N CYS A 171 -5.28 3.56 -7.78
CA CYS A 171 -6.36 2.71 -7.31
C CYS A 171 -7.60 2.90 -8.20
N TRP A 172 -8.24 1.80 -8.62
CA TRP A 172 -9.48 1.86 -9.42
C TRP A 172 -10.70 2.09 -8.51
N VAL A 173 -11.63 2.94 -8.95
CA VAL A 173 -12.88 3.19 -8.21
C VAL A 173 -13.86 2.05 -8.49
N PRO A 174 -14.32 1.31 -7.47
CA PRO A 174 -15.28 0.23 -7.67
C PRO A 174 -16.58 0.71 -8.34
N GLY A 175 -16.99 0.01 -9.40
CA GLY A 175 -18.24 0.29 -10.11
C GLY A 175 -18.24 1.51 -11.02
N GLU A 176 -17.13 2.27 -11.08
CA GLU A 176 -17.02 3.51 -11.82
C GLU A 176 -15.82 3.48 -12.77
N PRO A 177 -15.87 4.21 -13.90
CA PRO A 177 -14.75 4.28 -14.83
C PRO A 177 -13.69 5.31 -14.40
N TYR A 178 -13.38 5.35 -13.13
CA TYR A 178 -12.41 6.30 -12.57
C TYR A 178 -11.23 5.61 -11.91
N VAL A 179 -10.07 6.25 -12.00
CA VAL A 179 -8.83 5.82 -11.34
C VAL A 179 -8.33 6.98 -10.49
N ILE A 180 -8.05 6.71 -9.22
CA ILE A 180 -7.43 7.67 -8.31
C ILE A 180 -5.92 7.54 -8.43
N GLN A 181 -5.25 8.68 -8.46
CA GLN A 181 -3.80 8.80 -8.51
C GLN A 181 -3.26 9.68 -7.40
N THR A 182 -2.21 9.25 -6.75
CA THR A 182 -1.38 10.09 -5.89
C THR A 182 -0.04 10.39 -6.55
N SER A 183 0.57 11.53 -6.18
CA SER A 183 1.79 12.03 -6.82
C SER A 183 2.76 12.71 -5.85
N GLU A 184 4.05 12.73 -6.23
CA GLU A 184 5.07 13.52 -5.54
C GLU A 184 4.85 15.04 -5.71
N ASP A 185 4.04 15.49 -6.69
CA ASP A 185 3.63 16.88 -6.84
C ASP A 185 2.62 17.33 -5.78
N LYS A 186 2.33 16.49 -4.78
CA LYS A 186 1.47 16.74 -3.62
C LYS A 186 -0.03 16.77 -3.94
N THR A 187 -0.41 16.28 -5.11
CA THR A 187 -1.82 16.22 -5.52
C THR A 187 -2.35 14.79 -5.50
N THR A 188 -3.67 14.70 -5.36
CA THR A 188 -4.45 13.51 -5.62
C THR A 188 -5.41 13.83 -6.77
N ARG A 189 -5.41 13.01 -7.81
CA ARG A 189 -6.20 13.20 -9.04
C ARG A 189 -7.18 12.07 -9.24
N VAL A 190 -8.30 12.40 -9.86
CA VAL A 190 -9.30 11.46 -10.37
C VAL A 190 -9.20 11.48 -11.89
N TRP A 191 -8.89 10.33 -12.49
CA TRP A 191 -8.82 10.14 -13.94
C TRP A 191 -10.07 9.47 -14.43
N ASP A 192 -10.62 9.95 -15.54
CA ASP A 192 -11.59 9.21 -16.33
C ASP A 192 -10.82 8.19 -17.20
N SER A 193 -11.03 6.90 -16.93
CA SER A 193 -10.30 5.82 -17.60
C SER A 193 -10.75 5.62 -19.05
N ARG A 194 -11.92 6.15 -19.46
CA ARG A 194 -12.43 6.02 -20.82
C ARG A 194 -11.61 6.85 -21.80
N GLU A 195 -11.35 8.11 -21.43
CA GLU A 195 -10.63 9.08 -22.26
C GLU A 195 -9.18 9.31 -21.79
N LEU A 196 -8.81 8.73 -20.62
CA LEU A 196 -7.53 8.92 -19.95
C LEU A 196 -7.23 10.41 -19.70
N GLN A 197 -8.23 11.12 -19.18
CA GLN A 197 -8.13 12.55 -18.83
C GLN A 197 -8.39 12.77 -17.34
N VAL A 198 -7.79 13.84 -16.80
CA VAL A 198 -8.06 14.24 -15.42
C VAL A 198 -9.45 14.83 -15.30
N ALA A 199 -10.36 14.10 -14.66
CA ALA A 199 -11.70 14.56 -14.38
C ALA A 199 -11.73 15.55 -13.20
N HIS A 200 -10.87 15.33 -12.19
CA HIS A 200 -10.79 16.19 -11.02
C HIS A 200 -9.41 16.12 -10.37
N THR A 201 -8.99 17.23 -9.73
CA THR A 201 -7.81 17.28 -8.87
C THR A 201 -8.22 17.85 -7.51
N PHE A 202 -7.99 17.09 -6.45
CA PHE A 202 -8.21 17.57 -5.09
C PHE A 202 -7.22 18.68 -4.73
N PRO A 203 -7.56 19.57 -3.79
CA PRO A 203 -6.65 20.62 -3.33
C PRO A 203 -5.29 20.03 -2.94
N ALA A 204 -4.24 20.65 -3.47
CA ALA A 204 -2.87 20.19 -3.20
C ALA A 204 -2.55 20.25 -1.71
N LYS A 205 -1.90 19.21 -1.20
CA LYS A 205 -1.41 19.13 0.17
C LYS A 205 -0.03 19.79 0.29
N GLN A 206 0.49 19.89 1.51
CA GLN A 206 1.85 20.40 1.73
C GLN A 206 2.93 19.34 1.51
N HIS A 207 2.55 18.07 1.56
CA HIS A 207 3.46 16.92 1.53
C HIS A 207 3.15 16.00 0.35
N ILE A 208 4.18 15.27 -0.10
CA ILE A 208 4.06 14.23 -1.13
C ILE A 208 2.96 13.24 -0.75
N GLN A 209 2.10 12.88 -1.69
CA GLN A 209 1.09 11.85 -1.48
C GLN A 209 1.72 10.48 -1.81
N THR A 210 1.63 9.53 -0.89
CA THR A 210 2.39 8.25 -0.95
C THR A 210 1.56 7.07 -1.43
N CYS A 211 0.29 7.00 -1.00
CA CYS A 211 -0.61 5.90 -1.34
C CYS A 211 -2.04 6.42 -1.43
N CYS A 212 -2.91 5.68 -2.09
CA CYS A 212 -4.35 5.89 -2.07
C CYS A 212 -5.11 4.56 -2.03
N ASP A 213 -6.33 4.63 -1.50
CA ASP A 213 -7.30 3.55 -1.53
C ASP A 213 -8.70 4.13 -1.73
N VAL A 214 -9.65 3.30 -2.18
CA VAL A 214 -11.03 3.72 -2.40
C VAL A 214 -11.97 2.81 -1.63
N SER A 215 -12.98 3.42 -0.99
CA SER A 215 -13.98 2.66 -0.26
C SER A 215 -14.78 1.73 -1.17
N GLN A 216 -15.23 0.61 -0.65
CA GLN A 216 -15.93 -0.44 -1.41
C GLN A 216 -17.20 0.06 -2.10
N ASP A 217 -17.83 1.11 -1.55
CA ASP A 217 -19.02 1.75 -2.13
C ASP A 217 -18.67 2.84 -3.18
N GLY A 218 -17.39 3.03 -3.50
CA GLY A 218 -16.92 4.02 -4.49
C GLY A 218 -17.13 5.48 -4.06
N ARG A 219 -17.52 5.73 -2.80
CA ARG A 219 -17.84 7.09 -2.34
C ARG A 219 -16.65 7.88 -1.83
N TYR A 220 -15.74 7.23 -1.14
CA TYR A 220 -14.63 7.88 -0.46
C TYR A 220 -13.29 7.44 -1.04
N CYS A 221 -12.37 8.38 -1.12
CA CYS A 221 -10.97 8.12 -1.40
C CYS A 221 -10.15 8.45 -0.14
N LEU A 222 -9.18 7.62 0.15
CA LEU A 222 -8.19 7.82 1.18
C LEU A 222 -6.84 8.09 0.51
N SER A 223 -6.11 9.11 0.97
CA SER A 223 -4.73 9.35 0.54
C SER A 223 -3.82 9.51 1.74
N SER A 224 -2.63 8.92 1.69
CA SER A 224 -1.60 9.09 2.72
C SER A 224 -0.48 10.00 2.24
N SER A 225 0.28 10.57 3.18
CA SER A 225 1.31 11.55 2.86
C SER A 225 2.64 11.27 3.55
N SER A 226 3.71 11.76 2.91
CA SER A 226 5.05 11.77 3.51
C SER A 226 5.12 12.75 4.67
N GLY A 227 5.96 12.46 5.65
CA GLY A 227 6.18 13.33 6.78
C GLY A 227 7.38 12.92 7.60
N SER A 228 7.76 13.78 8.54
CA SER A 228 8.83 13.51 9.50
C SER A 228 8.56 14.24 10.80
N ALA A 229 9.01 13.67 11.92
CA ALA A 229 8.85 14.24 13.25
C ALA A 229 7.40 14.63 13.61
N GLY A 230 6.42 13.83 13.14
CA GLY A 230 5.01 14.05 13.38
C GLY A 230 4.35 15.11 12.48
N HIS A 231 5.08 15.71 11.56
CA HIS A 231 4.56 16.70 10.63
C HIS A 231 4.33 16.08 9.24
N GLY A 232 3.13 16.20 8.71
CA GLY A 232 2.76 15.73 7.36
C GLY A 232 2.51 14.24 7.23
N ALA A 233 2.87 13.43 8.23
CA ALA A 233 2.65 11.99 8.26
C ALA A 233 1.17 11.68 8.58
N GLU A 234 0.30 11.92 7.63
CA GLU A 234 -1.16 11.83 7.82
C GLU A 234 -1.83 11.03 6.70
N ALA A 235 -3.04 10.55 6.95
CA ALA A 235 -3.96 10.14 5.92
C ALA A 235 -5.14 11.13 5.85
N THR A 236 -5.71 11.29 4.66
CA THR A 236 -6.78 12.25 4.39
C THR A 236 -7.92 11.53 3.69
N LEU A 237 -9.14 11.70 4.20
CA LEU A 237 -10.36 11.19 3.60
C LEU A 237 -11.00 12.27 2.72
N TRP A 238 -11.34 11.89 1.50
CA TRP A 238 -11.98 12.72 0.49
C TRP A 238 -13.33 12.12 0.10
N ASP A 239 -14.39 12.93 -0.05
CA ASP A 239 -15.65 12.49 -0.66
C ASP A 239 -15.56 12.72 -2.19
N LEU A 240 -15.63 11.65 -2.97
CA LEU A 240 -15.54 11.68 -4.44
C LEU A 240 -16.71 12.42 -5.11
N ARG A 241 -17.81 12.65 -4.38
CA ARG A 241 -18.96 13.42 -4.86
C ARG A 241 -18.83 14.92 -4.62
N GLN A 242 -17.89 15.33 -3.77
CA GLN A 242 -17.67 16.71 -3.39
C GLN A 242 -16.27 17.16 -3.79
N THR A 243 -16.18 17.90 -4.88
CA THR A 243 -14.93 18.30 -5.52
C THR A 243 -14.04 19.24 -4.69
N ARG A 244 -14.50 19.77 -3.56
CA ARG A 244 -13.74 20.74 -2.74
C ARG A 244 -13.47 20.31 -1.29
N GLY A 245 -13.95 19.13 -0.89
CA GLY A 245 -13.99 18.79 0.52
C GLY A 245 -13.08 17.61 0.91
N ARG A 246 -12.02 17.89 1.67
CA ARG A 246 -11.55 16.84 2.58
C ARG A 246 -12.62 16.64 3.66
N VAL A 247 -12.88 15.40 3.99
CA VAL A 247 -13.83 15.03 5.05
C VAL A 247 -13.15 15.09 6.41
N CYS A 248 -12.01 14.42 6.57
CA CYS A 248 -11.20 14.46 7.78
C CYS A 248 -9.73 14.08 7.52
N GLU A 249 -8.89 14.28 8.54
CA GLU A 249 -7.47 13.93 8.54
C GLU A 249 -7.14 13.07 9.75
N TYR A 250 -6.35 12.01 9.51
CA TYR A 250 -5.89 11.04 10.51
C TYR A 250 -4.44 11.31 10.81
N LYS A 251 -4.17 11.90 11.97
CA LYS A 251 -2.85 12.35 12.42
C LYS A 251 -2.38 11.57 13.62
N GLY A 252 -1.11 11.16 13.64
CA GLY A 252 -0.53 10.46 14.78
C GLY A 252 0.62 9.54 14.45
N HIS A 253 1.00 9.38 13.17
CA HIS A 253 2.28 8.77 12.82
C HIS A 253 3.42 9.77 12.99
N PHE A 254 4.59 9.26 13.36
CA PHE A 254 5.78 10.08 13.59
C PHE A 254 6.62 10.25 12.32
N GLN A 255 6.55 9.30 11.39
CA GLN A 255 7.23 9.32 10.11
C GLN A 255 6.22 9.12 8.97
N THR A 256 6.72 9.12 7.72
CA THR A 256 5.92 8.96 6.51
C THR A 256 4.87 7.86 6.66
N THR A 257 3.61 8.21 6.42
CA THR A 257 2.54 7.23 6.24
C THR A 257 2.69 6.60 4.86
N THR A 258 3.12 5.34 4.81
CA THR A 258 3.52 4.66 3.58
C THR A 258 2.34 4.05 2.83
N SER A 259 1.35 3.57 3.58
CA SER A 259 0.15 2.96 3.00
C SER A 259 -1.08 3.25 3.85
N CYS A 260 -2.23 3.23 3.19
CA CYS A 260 -3.54 3.38 3.82
C CYS A 260 -4.54 2.49 3.11
N VAL A 261 -5.46 1.88 3.86
CA VAL A 261 -6.50 1.00 3.33
C VAL A 261 -7.81 1.18 4.10
N PHE A 262 -8.94 1.01 3.40
CA PHE A 262 -10.23 0.82 4.05
C PHE A 262 -10.35 -0.60 4.56
N LEU A 263 -10.83 -0.77 5.80
CA LEU A 263 -11.24 -2.09 6.29
C LEU A 263 -12.61 -2.46 5.71
N PRO A 264 -12.78 -3.69 5.19
CA PRO A 264 -14.08 -4.17 4.77
C PRO A 264 -15.13 -4.04 5.89
N ARG A 265 -16.34 -3.65 5.55
CA ARG A 265 -17.42 -3.47 6.54
C ARG A 265 -17.73 -4.77 7.28
N SER A 266 -17.90 -4.67 8.58
CA SER A 266 -18.31 -5.75 9.46
C SER A 266 -19.47 -5.29 10.33
N PRO A 267 -20.42 -6.19 10.68
CA PRO A 267 -21.48 -5.86 11.64
C PRO A 267 -20.95 -5.53 13.04
N THR A 268 -19.75 -5.99 13.36
CA THR A 268 -19.15 -5.89 14.71
C THR A 268 -18.15 -4.74 14.84
N LEU A 269 -17.78 -4.09 13.74
CA LEU A 269 -16.80 -3.00 13.73
C LEU A 269 -17.43 -1.76 13.10
N THR A 270 -17.19 -0.60 13.70
CA THR A 270 -17.46 0.68 13.04
C THR A 270 -16.65 0.80 11.75
N PRO A 271 -17.15 1.56 10.74
CA PRO A 271 -16.35 1.83 9.55
C PRO A 271 -14.97 2.36 9.92
N SER A 272 -13.94 1.63 9.54
CA SER A 272 -12.56 1.89 9.98
C SER A 272 -11.60 1.90 8.81
N ILE A 273 -10.49 2.58 9.00
CA ILE A 273 -9.34 2.57 8.09
C ILE A 273 -8.09 2.11 8.84
N ALA A 274 -7.13 1.60 8.10
CA ALA A 274 -5.82 1.27 8.64
C ALA A 274 -4.71 2.01 7.87
N THR A 275 -3.66 2.38 8.59
CA THR A 275 -2.49 3.05 8.03
C THR A 275 -1.21 2.40 8.54
N SER A 276 -0.19 2.32 7.70
CA SER A 276 1.17 1.92 8.07
C SER A 276 2.16 3.05 7.85
N SER A 277 3.25 3.02 8.61
CA SER A 277 4.26 4.09 8.56
C SER A 277 5.68 3.55 8.61
N SER A 278 6.61 4.39 8.15
CA SER A 278 8.04 4.15 8.30
C SER A 278 8.52 4.16 9.76
N ASP A 279 7.67 4.60 10.70
CA ASP A 279 7.92 4.50 12.14
C ASP A 279 7.68 3.10 12.74
N SER A 280 7.49 2.09 11.89
CA SER A 280 7.20 0.69 12.26
C SER A 280 5.86 0.50 12.97
N THR A 281 4.93 1.46 12.87
CA THR A 281 3.61 1.33 13.48
C THR A 281 2.50 1.13 12.44
N VAL A 282 1.52 0.34 12.84
CA VAL A 282 0.22 0.24 12.17
C VAL A 282 -0.84 0.82 13.09
N LYS A 283 -1.71 1.67 12.56
CA LYS A 283 -2.81 2.28 13.30
C LYS A 283 -4.14 1.98 12.63
N VAL A 284 -5.17 1.77 13.46
CA VAL A 284 -6.55 1.65 13.02
C VAL A 284 -7.32 2.86 13.55
N TRP A 285 -8.15 3.45 12.70
CA TRP A 285 -8.87 4.67 12.95
C TRP A 285 -10.35 4.51 12.70
N ASP A 286 -11.17 5.20 13.47
CA ASP A 286 -12.58 5.38 13.13
C ASP A 286 -12.72 6.32 11.94
N GLN A 287 -13.43 5.88 10.91
CA GLN A 287 -13.55 6.62 9.65
C GLN A 287 -14.24 7.97 9.82
N GLY A 288 -15.23 8.07 10.71
CA GLY A 288 -16.07 9.27 10.86
C GLY A 288 -15.48 10.30 11.82
N THR A 289 -14.91 9.85 12.93
CA THR A 289 -14.40 10.71 14.00
C THR A 289 -12.92 11.01 13.90
N ALA A 290 -12.18 10.26 13.08
CA ALA A 290 -10.73 10.26 12.99
C ALA A 290 -10.01 9.88 14.32
N ALA A 291 -10.73 9.28 15.26
CA ALA A 291 -10.14 8.77 16.50
C ALA A 291 -9.24 7.56 16.20
N CYS A 292 -8.05 7.54 16.80
CA CYS A 292 -7.17 6.36 16.76
C CYS A 292 -7.73 5.30 17.70
N LEU A 293 -8.19 4.18 17.12
CA LEU A 293 -8.81 3.08 17.86
C LEU A 293 -7.78 2.08 18.39
N ALA A 294 -6.70 1.84 17.63
CA ALA A 294 -5.63 0.95 18.02
C ALA A 294 -4.30 1.34 17.37
N THR A 295 -3.21 1.03 18.06
CA THR A 295 -1.84 1.20 17.55
C THR A 295 -1.03 -0.05 17.88
N LEU A 296 -0.35 -0.60 16.88
CA LEU A 296 0.59 -1.70 17.04
C LEU A 296 1.96 -1.26 16.54
N CYS A 297 2.99 -1.45 17.34
CA CYS A 297 4.39 -1.30 16.97
C CYS A 297 4.93 -2.69 16.59
N LEU A 298 5.43 -2.84 15.39
CA LEU A 298 6.08 -4.07 14.91
C LEU A 298 7.58 -3.94 15.15
N GLU A 299 8.01 -4.31 16.36
CA GLU A 299 9.41 -4.19 16.77
C GLU A 299 10.32 -5.04 15.87
N GLY A 300 11.42 -4.45 15.40
CA GLY A 300 12.39 -5.13 14.53
C GLY A 300 11.98 -5.24 13.06
N SER A 301 10.75 -4.88 12.68
CA SER A 301 10.30 -4.92 11.28
C SER A 301 11.00 -3.90 10.37
N GLY A 302 11.51 -2.82 10.95
CA GLY A 302 11.95 -1.66 10.20
C GLY A 302 10.80 -0.91 9.54
N PRO A 303 11.07 -0.02 8.57
CA PRO A 303 10.04 0.72 7.87
C PRO A 303 9.00 -0.18 7.21
N LEU A 304 7.72 0.11 7.44
CA LEU A 304 6.62 -0.59 6.80
C LEU A 304 6.39 -0.02 5.39
N ALA A 305 6.12 -0.90 4.42
CA ALA A 305 6.07 -0.51 3.02
C ALA A 305 4.65 -0.50 2.43
N SER A 306 3.82 -1.46 2.80
CA SER A 306 2.50 -1.66 2.19
C SER A 306 1.54 -2.33 3.16
N LEU A 307 0.26 -2.00 3.06
CA LEU A 307 -0.85 -2.67 3.74
C LEU A 307 -1.82 -3.28 2.73
N ALA A 308 -2.45 -4.38 3.12
CA ALA A 308 -3.60 -4.94 2.41
C ALA A 308 -4.61 -5.49 3.42
N ALA A 309 -5.89 -5.23 3.20
CA ALA A 309 -6.98 -5.81 3.99
C ALA A 309 -7.45 -7.11 3.32
N CYS A 310 -7.39 -8.25 4.04
CA CYS A 310 -7.90 -9.53 3.56
C CYS A 310 -9.39 -9.67 3.82
N ASP A 311 -9.80 -9.30 5.01
CA ASP A 311 -11.18 -9.26 5.48
C ASP A 311 -11.33 -8.14 6.53
N SER A 312 -12.49 -8.07 7.17
CA SER A 312 -12.79 -7.05 8.19
C SER A 312 -11.92 -7.16 9.46
N SER A 313 -11.22 -8.27 9.64
CA SER A 313 -10.45 -8.60 10.85
C SER A 313 -8.98 -8.89 10.59
N THR A 314 -8.56 -9.00 9.34
CA THR A 314 -7.19 -9.41 8.98
C THR A 314 -6.53 -8.42 8.04
N LEU A 315 -5.37 -7.93 8.45
CA LEU A 315 -4.49 -7.07 7.66
C LEU A 315 -3.17 -7.78 7.39
N LEU A 316 -2.61 -7.54 6.22
CA LEU A 316 -1.24 -7.91 5.88
C LEU A 316 -0.40 -6.64 5.79
N CYS A 317 0.77 -6.68 6.38
CA CYS A 317 1.71 -5.57 6.36
C CYS A 317 3.06 -6.04 5.83
N ALA A 318 3.53 -5.42 4.75
CA ALA A 318 4.87 -5.64 4.22
C ALA A 318 5.89 -4.77 4.95
N SER A 319 7.05 -5.33 5.27
CA SER A 319 8.12 -4.64 5.99
C SER A 319 9.48 -4.81 5.33
N SER A 320 10.40 -3.91 5.68
CA SER A 320 11.75 -3.91 5.12
C SER A 320 12.65 -5.01 5.69
N ASN A 321 12.42 -5.45 6.94
CA ASN A 321 13.33 -6.37 7.62
C ASN A 321 12.78 -7.79 7.79
N SER A 322 11.48 -7.93 8.04
CA SER A 322 10.89 -9.19 8.51
C SER A 322 9.87 -9.80 7.55
N GLY A 323 9.74 -9.26 6.33
CA GLY A 323 8.82 -9.82 5.36
C GLY A 323 7.37 -9.37 5.51
N ILE A 324 6.45 -10.29 5.66
CA ILE A 324 5.01 -10.03 5.71
C ILE A 324 4.48 -10.38 7.09
N HIS A 325 3.85 -9.40 7.74
CA HIS A 325 3.19 -9.54 9.04
C HIS A 325 1.69 -9.74 8.85
N VAL A 326 1.13 -10.73 9.52
CA VAL A 326 -0.31 -10.98 9.57
C VAL A 326 -0.85 -10.37 10.85
N LEU A 327 -1.71 -9.38 10.73
CA LEU A 327 -2.27 -8.63 11.84
C LEU A 327 -3.76 -8.95 11.97
N ARG A 328 -4.23 -9.09 13.19
CA ARG A 328 -5.66 -9.30 13.50
C ARG A 328 -6.25 -8.12 14.23
N VAL A 329 -7.36 -7.63 13.70
CA VAL A 329 -8.21 -6.62 14.32
C VAL A 329 -9.30 -7.35 15.11
N ARG A 330 -9.37 -7.13 16.41
CA ARG A 330 -10.41 -7.69 17.28
C ARG A 330 -11.29 -6.57 17.79
N GLY A 331 -12.59 -6.69 17.55
CA GLY A 331 -13.61 -5.85 18.17
C GLY A 331 -13.95 -6.36 19.57
N GLY A 332 -14.25 -5.44 20.48
CA GLY A 332 -14.63 -5.71 21.86
C GLY A 332 -15.08 -4.41 22.52
N ALA A 333 -14.94 -4.30 23.83
CA ALA A 333 -15.14 -3.04 24.56
C ALA A 333 -14.16 -1.95 24.05
N GLU A 334 -12.96 -2.38 23.68
CA GLU A 334 -11.98 -1.59 22.96
C GLU A 334 -11.47 -2.40 21.76
N LEU A 335 -11.09 -1.71 20.66
CA LEU A 335 -10.51 -2.36 19.50
C LEU A 335 -9.05 -2.71 19.78
N ALA A 336 -8.68 -3.97 19.56
CA ALA A 336 -7.32 -4.46 19.70
C ALA A 336 -6.74 -4.82 18.33
N LEU A 337 -5.45 -4.52 18.14
CA LEU A 337 -4.66 -4.92 16.99
C LEU A 337 -3.47 -5.75 17.47
N GLU A 338 -3.33 -6.96 16.94
CA GLU A 338 -2.29 -7.91 17.34
C GLU A 338 -1.60 -8.54 16.14
N GLU A 339 -0.31 -8.83 16.24
CA GLU A 339 0.41 -9.66 15.27
C GLU A 339 0.19 -11.13 15.59
N VAL A 340 -0.30 -11.90 14.61
CA VAL A 340 -0.60 -13.33 14.78
C VAL A 340 0.38 -14.24 14.07
N ALA A 341 1.02 -13.77 13.00
CA ALA A 341 2.06 -14.49 12.27
C ALA A 341 2.98 -13.54 11.48
N ALA A 342 4.16 -14.03 11.10
CA ALA A 342 5.05 -13.40 10.14
C ALA A 342 5.74 -14.46 9.25
N PHE A 343 6.02 -14.11 7.97
CA PHE A 343 6.69 -14.98 6.98
C PHE A 343 7.38 -14.21 5.86
#